data_688ce26526209c62d626c258b31b06eb
#
_entry.id   688ce26526209c62d626c258b31b06eb
#
_cell.length_a   1.000
_cell.length_b   1.000
_cell.length_c   1.000
_cell.angle_alpha   90.00
_cell.angle_beta   90.00
_cell.angle_gamma   90.00
#
_symmetry.space_group_name_H-M   'P 1'
#
loop_
_entity.id
_entity.type
_entity.pdbx_description
1 polymer ?
#
loop_
_entity_poly.entity_id
_entity_poly.type
_entity_poly.pdbx_seq_one_letter_code
_entity_poly.pdbx_strand_id
1 'polypeptide(L)'
;MNLRGKQKRFLRARASHLQPLFAVGKEGLTANWLAQLDGALDRRELIKVNILQNADVTTDEVKDFIEGQTDIQVVQTIGRVLALFKVSANKDMRHLSDQVKKI
;
A
#
# COMPACT_ATOMS: atom_id res chain seq x y z
N MET A 1 9.48 -8.76 4.06
CA MET A 1 10.64 -8.39 3.23
C MET A 1 11.05 -6.97 3.56
N ASN A 2 12.31 -6.76 3.88
CA ASN A 2 12.83 -5.41 4.07
C ASN A 2 13.25 -4.84 2.73
N LEU A 3 12.63 -3.75 2.33
CA LEU A 3 12.89 -3.13 1.03
C LEU A 3 14.14 -2.25 1.08
N ARG A 4 15.07 -2.47 0.14
CA ARG A 4 16.23 -1.61 -0.07
C ARG A 4 15.84 -0.42 -0.95
N GLY A 5 16.71 0.58 -1.01
CA GLY A 5 16.44 1.79 -1.81
C GLY A 5 16.12 1.51 -3.27
N LYS A 6 16.87 0.60 -3.91
CA LYS A 6 16.63 0.22 -5.31
C LYS A 6 15.26 -0.44 -5.50
N GLN A 7 14.85 -1.26 -4.54
CA GLN A 7 13.56 -1.94 -4.57
C GLN A 7 12.41 -0.96 -4.41
N LYS A 8 12.55 0.00 -3.49
CA LYS A 8 11.55 1.06 -3.31
C LYS A 8 11.42 1.92 -4.56
N ARG A 9 12.55 2.25 -5.19
CA ARG A 9 12.55 3.04 -6.44
C ARG A 9 11.81 2.30 -7.55
N PHE A 10 12.07 1.00 -7.69
CA PHE A 10 11.36 0.16 -8.65
C PHE A 10 9.85 0.17 -8.42
N LEU A 11 9.44 0.01 -7.16
CA LEU A 11 8.02 0.00 -6.80
C LEU A 11 7.36 1.35 -7.03
N ARG A 12 8.06 2.46 -6.72
CA ARG A 12 7.54 3.81 -6.99
C ARG A 12 7.32 4.03 -8.49
N ALA A 13 8.25 3.58 -9.31
CA ALA A 13 8.12 3.69 -10.77
C ALA A 13 6.90 2.91 -11.27
N ARG A 14 6.69 1.70 -10.75
CA ARG A 14 5.51 0.91 -11.11
C ARG A 14 4.23 1.56 -10.62
N ALA A 15 4.24 2.10 -9.40
CA ALA A 15 3.07 2.75 -8.82
C ALA A 15 2.66 4.01 -9.58
N SER A 16 3.59 4.68 -10.25
CA SER A 16 3.29 5.92 -10.99
C SER A 16 2.26 5.70 -12.11
N HIS A 17 2.09 4.47 -12.56
CA HIS A 17 1.11 4.11 -13.62
C HIS A 17 -0.23 3.65 -13.05
N LEU A 18 -0.37 3.58 -11.73
CA LEU A 18 -1.57 3.09 -11.09
C LEU A 18 -2.50 4.22 -10.68
N GLN A 19 -3.81 3.93 -10.69
CA GLN A 19 -4.82 4.79 -10.11
C GLN A 19 -5.18 4.27 -8.72
N PRO A 20 -5.60 5.15 -7.78
CA PRO A 20 -6.04 4.69 -6.46
C PRO A 20 -7.20 3.70 -6.58
N LEU A 21 -7.09 2.57 -5.90
CA LEU A 21 -8.14 1.56 -5.82
C LEU A 21 -8.90 1.61 -4.51
N PHE A 22 -8.30 2.19 -3.48
CA PHE A 22 -8.88 2.31 -2.16
C PHE A 22 -8.90 3.77 -1.74
N ALA A 23 -9.83 4.09 -0.87
CA ALA A 23 -9.92 5.43 -0.29
C ALA A 23 -10.13 5.35 1.21
N VAL A 24 -9.61 6.34 1.93
CA VAL A 24 -9.96 6.58 3.32
C VAL A 24 -10.98 7.71 3.33
N GLY A 25 -12.19 7.41 3.78
CA GLY A 25 -13.29 8.36 3.80
C GLY A 25 -13.64 8.83 5.21
N LYS A 26 -14.87 9.30 5.36
CA LYS A 26 -15.40 9.88 6.60
C LYS A 26 -15.30 8.91 7.78
N GLU A 27 -15.44 7.62 7.53
CA GLU A 27 -15.38 6.60 8.59
C GLU A 27 -13.98 6.44 9.19
N GLY A 28 -12.96 6.94 8.49
CA GLY A 28 -11.59 6.88 8.95
C GLY A 28 -10.98 5.49 8.85
N LEU A 29 -10.08 5.21 9.79
CA LEU A 29 -9.29 3.97 9.80
C LEU A 29 -9.96 2.94 10.71
N THR A 30 -10.49 1.87 10.11
CA THR A 30 -11.18 0.80 10.84
C THR A 30 -10.50 -0.54 10.59
N ALA A 31 -10.74 -1.49 11.48
CA ALA A 31 -10.24 -2.85 11.31
C ALA A 31 -10.79 -3.50 10.04
N ASN A 32 -12.06 -3.24 9.72
CA ASN A 32 -12.68 -3.77 8.51
C ASN A 32 -12.05 -3.20 7.25
N TRP A 33 -11.81 -1.89 7.23
CA TRP A 33 -11.12 -1.23 6.11
C TRP A 33 -9.73 -1.84 5.90
N LEU A 34 -9.00 -2.05 7.00
CA LEU A 34 -7.64 -2.62 6.94
C LEU A 34 -7.66 -4.05 6.42
N ALA A 35 -8.64 -4.85 6.84
CA ALA A 35 -8.78 -6.23 6.37
C ALA A 35 -9.06 -6.28 4.85
N GLN A 36 -9.90 -5.38 4.35
CA GLN A 36 -10.19 -5.29 2.91
C GLN A 36 -8.96 -4.86 2.13
N LEU A 37 -8.21 -3.90 2.65
CA LEU A 37 -6.96 -3.43 2.04
C LEU A 37 -5.94 -4.57 1.95
N ASP A 38 -5.77 -5.31 3.03
CA ASP A 38 -4.84 -6.43 3.10
C ASP A 38 -5.20 -7.51 2.08
N GLY A 39 -6.49 -7.83 1.96
CA GLY A 39 -6.97 -8.78 0.96
C GLY A 39 -6.73 -8.32 -0.47
N ALA A 40 -6.92 -7.03 -0.74
CA ALA A 40 -6.64 -6.48 -2.07
C ALA A 40 -5.16 -6.57 -2.42
N LEU A 41 -4.28 -6.36 -1.44
CA LEU A 41 -2.84 -6.48 -1.65
C LEU A 41 -2.40 -7.92 -1.85
N ASP A 42 -3.11 -8.89 -1.32
CA ASP A 42 -2.84 -10.30 -1.63
C ASP A 42 -3.13 -10.63 -3.10
N ARG A 43 -3.99 -9.87 -3.75
CA ARG A 43 -4.28 -10.07 -5.17
C ARG A 43 -3.36 -9.27 -6.10
N ARG A 44 -2.87 -8.11 -5.66
CA ARG A 44 -2.17 -7.17 -6.54
C ARG A 44 -0.75 -6.81 -6.10
N GLU A 45 -0.41 -6.97 -4.84
CA GLU A 45 0.86 -6.65 -4.20
C GLU A 45 1.26 -5.17 -4.21
N LEU A 46 0.73 -4.36 -5.11
CA LEU A 46 1.01 -2.92 -5.19
C LEU A 46 -0.28 -2.20 -5.53
N ILE A 47 -0.72 -1.31 -4.65
CA ILE A 47 -1.91 -0.48 -4.89
C ILE A 47 -1.69 0.92 -4.35
N LYS A 48 -2.54 1.84 -4.79
CA LYS A 48 -2.60 3.20 -4.24
C LYS A 48 -3.86 3.41 -3.43
N VAL A 49 -3.72 4.18 -2.36
CA VAL A 49 -4.82 4.61 -1.49
C VAL A 49 -4.90 6.13 -1.52
N ASN A 50 -6.09 6.67 -1.68
CA ASN A 50 -6.36 8.10 -1.66
C ASN A 50 -7.11 8.47 -0.38
N ILE A 51 -6.64 9.52 0.31
CA ILE A 51 -7.33 10.06 1.48
C ILE A 51 -8.30 11.14 1.00
N LEU A 52 -9.60 10.90 1.17
CA LEU A 52 -10.64 11.82 0.72
C LEU A 52 -10.67 13.07 1.60
N GLN A 53 -11.21 14.16 1.04
CA GLN A 53 -11.23 15.44 1.76
C GLN A 53 -12.05 15.41 3.04
N ASN A 54 -13.08 14.56 3.09
CA ASN A 54 -13.93 14.43 4.27
C ASN A 54 -13.36 13.48 5.34
N ALA A 55 -12.19 12.89 5.09
CA ALA A 55 -11.52 12.06 6.09
C ALA A 55 -10.71 12.95 7.02
N ASP A 56 -10.90 12.77 8.32
CA ASP A 56 -10.22 13.56 9.35
C ASP A 56 -8.95 12.85 9.82
N VAL A 57 -8.09 12.50 8.87
CA VAL A 57 -6.81 11.84 9.14
C VAL A 57 -5.74 12.43 8.24
N THR A 58 -4.50 12.43 8.75
CA THR A 58 -3.34 12.86 7.97
C THR A 58 -2.73 11.66 7.26
N THR A 59 -1.89 11.95 6.25
CA THR A 59 -1.13 10.93 5.54
C THR A 59 -0.26 10.12 6.50
N ASP A 60 0.39 10.79 7.46
CA ASP A 60 1.25 10.11 8.43
C ASP A 60 0.45 9.20 9.36
N GLU A 61 -0.75 9.61 9.77
CA GLU A 61 -1.61 8.77 10.59
C GLU A 61 -2.03 7.50 9.84
N VAL A 62 -2.35 7.62 8.56
CA VAL A 62 -2.72 6.47 7.72
C VAL A 62 -1.54 5.52 7.58
N LYS A 63 -0.35 6.05 7.29
CA LYS A 63 0.86 5.25 7.17
C LYS A 63 1.15 4.50 8.48
N ASP A 64 1.12 5.19 9.61
CA ASP A 64 1.43 4.59 10.90
C ASP A 64 0.43 3.52 11.27
N PHE A 65 -0.85 3.73 10.97
CA PHE A 65 -1.90 2.76 11.23
C PHE A 65 -1.66 1.48 10.43
N ILE A 66 -1.37 1.62 9.13
CA ILE A 66 -1.17 0.46 8.25
C ILE A 66 0.10 -0.29 8.65
N GLU A 67 1.22 0.41 8.77
CA GLU A 67 2.51 -0.23 9.06
C GLU A 67 2.59 -0.78 10.48
N GLY A 68 1.85 -0.20 11.41
CA GLY A 68 1.83 -0.66 12.79
C GLY A 68 1.03 -1.92 13.01
N GLN A 69 0.12 -2.28 12.11
CA GLN A 69 -0.79 -3.40 12.30
C GLN A 69 -0.67 -4.50 11.24
N THR A 70 0.14 -4.29 10.20
CA THR A 70 0.27 -5.25 9.10
C THR A 70 1.70 -5.31 8.60
N ASP A 71 1.94 -6.23 7.67
CA ASP A 71 3.20 -6.33 6.92
C ASP A 71 3.23 -5.42 5.70
N ILE A 72 2.18 -4.65 5.48
CA ILE A 72 2.10 -3.72 4.35
C ILE A 72 3.13 -2.62 4.55
N GLN A 73 3.85 -2.28 3.49
CA GLN A 73 4.84 -1.20 3.51
C GLN A 73 4.37 -0.04 2.65
N VAL A 74 4.48 1.17 3.18
CA VAL A 74 4.21 2.39 2.42
C VAL A 74 5.50 2.77 1.71
N VAL A 75 5.50 2.68 0.38
CA VAL A 75 6.71 2.95 -0.42
C VAL A 75 6.78 4.37 -0.95
N GLN A 76 5.66 5.10 -0.92
CA GLN A 76 5.61 6.49 -1.37
C GLN A 76 4.40 7.19 -0.78
N THR A 77 4.57 8.46 -0.44
CA THR A 77 3.44 9.35 -0.12
C THR A 77 3.59 10.62 -0.95
N ILE A 78 2.55 10.97 -1.69
CA ILE A 78 2.49 12.21 -2.48
C ILE A 78 1.17 12.88 -2.15
N GLY A 79 1.21 14.01 -1.46
CA GLY A 79 0.01 14.69 -1.00
C GLY A 79 -0.83 13.76 -0.14
N ARG A 80 -2.04 13.47 -0.58
CA ARG A 80 -2.98 12.59 0.14
C ARG A 80 -3.11 11.21 -0.52
N VAL A 81 -2.09 10.79 -1.27
CA VAL A 81 -2.05 9.47 -1.93
C VAL A 81 -0.87 8.68 -1.41
N LEU A 82 -1.11 7.43 -1.01
CA LEU A 82 -0.08 6.51 -0.56
C LEU A 82 0.04 5.35 -1.54
N ALA A 83 1.27 4.95 -1.86
CA ALA A 83 1.54 3.73 -2.60
C ALA A 83 1.97 2.66 -1.61
N LEU A 84 1.31 1.50 -1.66
CA LEU A 84 1.46 0.42 -0.69
C LEU A 84 1.91 -0.85 -1.37
N PHE A 85 2.82 -1.57 -0.70
CA PHE A 85 3.34 -2.84 -1.20
C PHE A 85 3.25 -3.91 -0.11
N LYS A 86 2.89 -5.12 -0.53
CA LYS A 86 2.89 -6.30 0.33
C LYS A 86 3.24 -7.53 -0.51
N VAL A 87 4.09 -8.41 0.03
CA VAL A 87 4.27 -9.74 -0.56
C VAL A 87 2.98 -10.52 -0.32
N SER A 88 2.35 -10.99 -1.39
CA SER A 88 1.08 -11.70 -1.28
C SER A 88 1.17 -12.93 -0.38
N ALA A 89 0.15 -13.15 0.44
CA ALA A 89 0.01 -14.39 1.18
C ALA A 89 -0.25 -15.58 0.24
N ASN A 90 -0.82 -15.31 -0.95
CA ASN A 90 -1.05 -16.31 -1.98
C ASN A 90 0.18 -16.41 -2.90
N LYS A 91 0.87 -17.54 -2.85
CA LYS A 91 2.09 -17.77 -3.64
C LYS A 91 1.88 -17.57 -5.14
N ASP A 92 0.69 -17.86 -5.65
CA ASP A 92 0.38 -17.74 -7.08
C ASP A 92 0.26 -16.27 -7.54
N MET A 93 0.18 -15.34 -6.59
CA MET A 93 0.03 -13.90 -6.88
C MET A 93 1.32 -13.11 -6.67
N ARG A 94 2.46 -13.78 -6.44
CA ARG A 94 3.73 -13.11 -6.13
C ARG A 94 4.53 -12.68 -7.34
N HIS A 95 3.86 -12.31 -8.43
CA HIS A 95 4.56 -11.89 -9.67
C HIS A 95 5.43 -10.66 -9.46
N LEU A 96 4.89 -9.65 -8.81
CA LEU A 96 5.62 -8.40 -8.59
C LEU A 96 6.70 -8.59 -7.52
N SER A 97 6.38 -9.21 -6.38
CA SER A 97 7.35 -9.41 -5.31
C SER A 97 8.51 -10.30 -5.76
N ASP A 98 8.27 -11.26 -6.65
CA ASP A 98 9.35 -12.06 -7.23
C ASP A 98 10.30 -11.20 -8.06
N GLN A 99 9.79 -10.21 -8.79
CA GLN A 99 10.63 -9.25 -9.52
C GLN A 99 11.43 -8.38 -8.55
N VAL A 100 10.79 -7.91 -7.48
CA VAL A 100 11.44 -7.07 -6.47
C VAL A 100 12.61 -7.81 -5.83
N LYS A 101 12.46 -9.10 -5.54
CA LYS A 101 13.52 -9.91 -4.91
C LYS A 101 14.76 -10.02 -5.77
N LYS A 102 14.65 -9.84 -7.07
CA LYS A 102 15.77 -9.96 -8.02
C LYS A 102 16.56 -8.65 -8.17
N ILE A 103 16.14 -7.60 -7.53
CA ILE A 103 16.81 -6.29 -7.63
C ILE A 103 17.82 -6.12 -6.50
#